data_b945b32e94ccd076a8287bf5e832bf01
#
_entry.id   b945b32e94ccd076a8287bf5e832bf01
#
_cell.length_a   1.000
_cell.length_b   1.000
_cell.length_c   1.000
_cell.angle_alpha   90.00
_cell.angle_beta   90.00
_cell.angle_gamma   90.00
#
_symmetry.space_group_name_H-M   'P 1'
#
loop_
_entity.id
_entity.type
_entity.pdbx_description
1 polymer ?
#
loop_
_entity_poly.entity_id
_entity_poly.type
_entity_poly.pdbx_seq_one_letter_code
_entity_poly.pdbx_strand_id
1 'polypeptide(L)'
;NPVKAARLFLGYTYQQKLEEIGHYFKYDLRNLTKEPFDNQLLETISISNQGYFSFPLLNMKEMPEKDKDLSFFRSFAFAYYQMVWELSTYQIKAIKMASEGKVFQHMYIDGGFSKNKIFIQSLKKQLPDLEIIVSDHSSGTSLGAAMQVKGY
;
A
#
# COMPACT_ATOMS: atom_id res chain seq x y z
N ASN A 1 24.68 4.23 -12.09
CA ASN A 1 23.56 5.13 -11.79
C ASN A 1 23.24 5.05 -10.29
N PRO A 2 23.14 6.19 -9.58
CA PRO A 2 22.75 6.16 -8.18
C PRO A 2 21.32 5.60 -8.04
N VAL A 3 21.17 4.60 -7.19
CA VAL A 3 19.86 4.05 -6.83
C VAL A 3 19.23 4.98 -5.79
N LYS A 4 18.06 5.49 -6.08
CA LYS A 4 17.25 6.24 -5.12
C LYS A 4 16.23 5.30 -4.47
N ALA A 5 16.18 5.32 -3.16
CA ALA A 5 15.26 4.51 -2.39
C ALA A 5 14.28 5.42 -1.61
N ALA A 6 12.99 5.21 -1.81
CA ALA A 6 11.97 5.74 -0.91
C ALA A 6 11.79 4.75 0.23
N ARG A 7 12.19 5.13 1.44
CA ARG A 7 12.01 4.31 2.64
C ARG A 7 10.82 4.83 3.43
N LEU A 8 9.72 4.07 3.39
CA LEU A 8 8.56 4.29 4.24
C LEU A 8 8.45 3.13 5.22
N PHE A 9 8.11 3.42 6.47
CA PHE A 9 7.77 2.40 7.47
C PHE A 9 6.36 1.83 7.22
N LEU A 10 6.10 1.46 5.96
CA LEU A 10 4.76 1.11 5.49
C LEU A 10 4.22 -0.15 6.20
N GLY A 11 5.06 -1.17 6.37
CA GLY A 11 4.65 -2.42 7.01
C GLY A 11 4.24 -2.24 8.47
N TYR A 12 5.02 -1.48 9.22
CA TYR A 12 4.71 -1.18 10.62
C TYR A 12 3.45 -0.32 10.74
N THR A 13 3.34 0.73 9.94
CA THR A 13 2.17 1.60 9.89
C THR A 13 0.90 0.82 9.53
N TYR A 14 0.98 -0.05 8.54
CA TYR A 14 -0.11 -0.94 8.15
C TYR A 14 -0.55 -1.83 9.31
N GLN A 15 0.39 -2.49 9.96
CA GLN A 15 0.10 -3.41 11.05
C GLN A 15 -0.59 -2.70 12.23
N GLN A 16 -0.09 -1.54 12.64
CA GLN A 16 -0.70 -0.75 13.71
C GLN A 16 -2.14 -0.37 13.37
N LYS A 17 -2.39 0.15 12.17
CA LYS A 17 -3.75 0.55 11.76
C LYS A 17 -4.68 -0.65 11.61
N LEU A 18 -4.18 -1.75 11.11
CA LEU A 18 -4.96 -2.99 10.99
C LEU A 18 -5.44 -3.50 12.35
N GLU A 19 -4.56 -3.49 13.35
CA GLU A 19 -4.89 -3.89 14.72
C GLU A 19 -5.92 -2.95 15.34
N GLU A 20 -5.77 -1.64 15.17
CA GLU A 20 -6.71 -0.63 15.65
C GLU A 20 -8.10 -0.81 15.04
N ILE A 21 -8.19 -0.95 13.73
CA ILE A 21 -9.45 -1.19 13.01
C ILE A 21 -10.08 -2.53 13.43
N GLY A 22 -9.25 -3.58 13.50
CA GLY A 22 -9.70 -4.91 13.93
C GLY A 22 -10.28 -4.89 15.34
N HIS A 23 -9.62 -4.22 16.26
CA HIS A 23 -10.09 -4.07 17.64
C HIS A 23 -11.43 -3.32 17.70
N TYR A 24 -11.55 -2.21 17.00
CA TYR A 24 -12.78 -1.41 16.99
C TYR A 24 -13.98 -2.20 16.49
N PHE A 25 -13.83 -2.90 15.36
CA PHE A 25 -14.91 -3.70 14.76
C PHE A 25 -15.05 -5.10 15.37
N LYS A 26 -14.24 -5.46 16.36
CA LYS A 26 -14.22 -6.81 16.96
C LYS A 26 -14.01 -7.90 15.90
N TYR A 27 -13.19 -7.58 14.90
CA TYR A 27 -12.90 -8.49 13.78
C TYR A 27 -11.69 -9.37 14.11
N ASP A 28 -11.82 -10.67 13.89
CA ASP A 28 -10.72 -11.62 14.05
C ASP A 28 -9.78 -11.56 12.84
N LEU A 29 -8.63 -10.92 13.01
CA LEU A 29 -7.65 -10.71 11.94
C LEU A 29 -7.10 -12.01 11.33
N ARG A 30 -7.26 -13.16 12.01
CA ARG A 30 -6.91 -14.49 11.45
C ARG A 30 -7.77 -14.86 10.24
N ASN A 31 -8.93 -14.25 10.09
CA ASN A 31 -9.82 -14.45 8.96
C ASN A 31 -9.47 -13.58 7.74
N LEU A 32 -8.60 -12.58 7.89
CA LEU A 32 -8.30 -11.61 6.84
C LEU A 32 -7.82 -12.26 5.53
N THR A 33 -7.00 -13.30 5.62
CA THR A 33 -6.49 -14.03 4.44
C THR A 33 -7.55 -14.89 3.74
N LYS A 34 -8.68 -15.13 4.39
CA LYS A 34 -9.80 -15.93 3.86
C LYS A 34 -10.86 -15.05 3.19
N GLU A 35 -10.82 -13.75 3.44
CA GLU A 35 -11.78 -12.83 2.85
C GLU A 35 -11.59 -12.73 1.34
N PRO A 36 -12.65 -12.88 0.55
CA PRO A 36 -12.56 -12.68 -0.89
C PRO A 36 -12.30 -11.21 -1.20
N PHE A 37 -11.56 -10.97 -2.28
CA PHE A 37 -11.34 -9.62 -2.76
C PHE A 37 -12.66 -9.05 -3.33
N ASP A 38 -13.04 -7.87 -2.83
CA ASP A 38 -14.24 -7.14 -3.27
C ASP A 38 -13.84 -5.97 -4.17
N ASN A 39 -13.96 -6.18 -5.48
CA ASN A 39 -13.66 -5.15 -6.46
C ASN A 39 -14.64 -3.97 -6.40
N GLN A 40 -15.92 -4.23 -6.10
CA GLN A 40 -16.94 -3.18 -6.03
C GLN A 40 -16.69 -2.24 -4.85
N LEU A 41 -16.24 -2.79 -3.73
CA LEU A 41 -15.83 -1.99 -2.57
C LEU A 41 -14.64 -1.11 -2.91
N LEU A 42 -13.62 -1.65 -3.58
CA LEU A 42 -12.46 -0.88 -4.00
C LEU A 42 -12.84 0.24 -4.98
N GLU A 43 -13.74 -0.03 -5.93
CA GLU A 43 -14.30 1.00 -6.83
C GLU A 43 -14.94 2.13 -6.04
N THR A 44 -15.80 1.81 -5.11
CA THR A 44 -16.50 2.79 -4.26
C THR A 44 -15.52 3.70 -3.53
N ILE A 45 -14.46 3.12 -2.95
CA ILE A 45 -13.43 3.86 -2.21
C ILE A 45 -12.62 4.75 -3.15
N SER A 46 -12.27 4.25 -4.33
CA SER A 46 -11.45 4.99 -5.29
C SER A 46 -12.09 6.30 -5.78
N ILE A 47 -13.40 6.37 -5.77
CA ILE A 47 -14.16 7.55 -6.21
C ILE A 47 -14.16 8.66 -5.14
N SER A 48 -14.15 8.30 -3.86
CA SER A 48 -14.31 9.26 -2.75
C SER A 48 -13.12 10.21 -2.60
N ASN A 49 -11.93 9.79 -2.95
CA ASN A 49 -10.65 10.53 -2.90
C ASN A 49 -10.44 11.39 -1.64
N GLN A 50 -10.96 10.96 -0.49
CA GLN A 50 -10.85 11.64 0.79
C GLN A 50 -9.85 10.92 1.69
N GLY A 51 -9.06 11.68 2.45
CA GLY A 51 -8.20 11.14 3.50
C GLY A 51 -8.98 10.95 4.81
N TYR A 52 -8.90 9.75 5.36
CA TYR A 52 -9.54 9.37 6.62
C TYR A 52 -8.54 9.02 7.70
N PHE A 53 -7.34 8.57 7.30
CA PHE A 53 -6.31 8.09 8.21
C PHE A 53 -5.10 9.01 8.26
N SER A 54 -4.57 9.17 9.45
CA SER A 54 -3.26 9.79 9.70
C SER A 54 -2.20 8.70 9.84
N PHE A 55 -1.08 8.88 9.17
CA PHE A 55 0.08 7.98 9.21
C PHE A 55 1.34 8.77 9.60
N PRO A 56 1.48 9.17 10.88
CA PRO A 56 2.53 10.11 11.31
C PRO A 56 3.94 9.65 10.93
N LEU A 57 4.20 8.33 10.93
CA LEU A 57 5.50 7.77 10.58
C LEU A 57 5.88 7.93 9.10
N LEU A 58 4.92 8.19 8.23
CA LEU A 58 5.19 8.44 6.82
C LEU A 58 5.67 9.88 6.58
N ASN A 59 5.38 10.79 7.51
CA ASN A 59 5.80 12.20 7.46
C ASN A 59 5.54 12.87 6.10
N MET A 60 4.36 12.65 5.55
CA MET A 60 3.95 13.17 4.24
C MET A 60 3.08 14.41 4.40
N LYS A 61 3.27 15.39 3.53
CA LYS A 61 2.38 16.55 3.43
C LYS A 61 0.98 16.12 2.97
N GLU A 62 -0.03 16.94 3.27
CA GLU A 62 -1.42 16.73 2.87
C GLU A 62 -2.12 15.53 3.53
N MET A 63 -1.55 15.03 4.61
CA MET A 63 -2.14 13.98 5.43
C MET A 63 -3.09 14.60 6.46
N PRO A 64 -4.19 13.92 6.84
CA PRO A 64 -4.98 14.35 7.99
C PRO A 64 -4.10 14.42 9.25
N GLU A 65 -4.30 15.43 10.09
CA GLU A 65 -3.56 15.56 11.35
C GLU A 65 -3.89 14.42 12.32
N LYS A 66 -5.10 13.91 12.24
CA LYS A 66 -5.60 12.76 13.02
C LYS A 66 -6.56 11.92 12.21
N ASP A 67 -6.74 10.68 12.64
CA ASP A 67 -7.75 9.79 12.07
C ASP A 67 -9.15 10.37 12.22
N LYS A 68 -10.02 10.11 11.25
CA LYS A 68 -11.46 10.21 11.46
C LYS A 68 -11.92 9.09 12.37
N ASP A 69 -12.97 9.36 13.13
CA ASP A 69 -13.59 8.38 14.01
C ASP A 69 -13.98 7.12 13.20
N LEU A 70 -13.63 5.95 13.70
CA LEU A 70 -13.91 4.67 13.04
C LEU A 70 -15.42 4.38 12.92
N SER A 71 -16.26 5.03 13.73
CA SER A 71 -17.72 4.96 13.61
C SER A 71 -18.22 5.51 12.27
N PHE A 72 -17.39 6.29 11.57
CA PHE A 72 -17.68 6.77 10.23
C PHE A 72 -17.79 5.64 9.20
N PHE A 73 -17.10 4.54 9.44
CA PHE A 73 -17.12 3.38 8.55
C PHE A 73 -18.23 2.40 8.95
N ARG A 74 -18.99 1.96 7.97
CA ARG A 74 -20.10 1.01 8.18
C ARG A 74 -19.65 -0.42 8.52
N SER A 75 -18.41 -0.79 8.26
CA SER A 75 -17.88 -2.13 8.52
C SER A 75 -16.35 -2.15 8.57
N PHE A 76 -15.79 -3.22 9.16
CA PHE A 76 -14.37 -3.52 9.11
C PHE A 76 -13.83 -3.48 7.68
N ALA A 77 -14.48 -4.17 6.75
CA ALA A 77 -14.03 -4.24 5.36
C ALA A 77 -13.91 -2.85 4.74
N PHE A 78 -14.87 -1.96 4.99
CA PHE A 78 -14.84 -0.60 4.47
C PHE A 78 -13.66 0.21 5.02
N ALA A 79 -13.45 0.18 6.32
CA ALA A 79 -12.32 0.85 6.97
C ALA A 79 -10.96 0.28 6.50
N TYR A 80 -10.88 -1.05 6.40
CA TYR A 80 -9.67 -1.73 5.96
C TYR A 80 -9.29 -1.42 4.51
N TYR A 81 -10.23 -1.47 3.58
CA TYR A 81 -10.00 -1.11 2.19
C TYR A 81 -9.60 0.36 2.04
N GLN A 82 -10.25 1.25 2.79
CA GLN A 82 -9.93 2.67 2.81
C GLN A 82 -8.49 2.91 3.31
N MET A 83 -8.11 2.26 4.39
CA MET A 83 -6.76 2.36 4.95
C MET A 83 -5.70 1.89 3.94
N VAL A 84 -5.91 0.75 3.30
CA VAL A 84 -4.97 0.21 2.30
C VAL A 84 -4.89 1.09 1.06
N TRP A 85 -6.02 1.64 0.61
CA TRP A 85 -6.07 2.60 -0.49
C TRP A 85 -5.22 3.85 -0.18
N GLU A 86 -5.38 4.43 0.99
CA GLU A 86 -4.62 5.61 1.40
C GLU A 86 -3.12 5.31 1.54
N LEU A 87 -2.75 4.17 2.11
CA LEU A 87 -1.35 3.73 2.16
C LEU A 87 -0.73 3.60 0.77
N SER A 88 -1.47 3.02 -0.18
CA SER A 88 -1.01 2.90 -1.56
C SER A 88 -0.83 4.27 -2.22
N THR A 89 -1.70 5.23 -1.91
CA THR A 89 -1.60 6.61 -2.40
C THR A 89 -0.32 7.29 -1.90
N TYR A 90 0.01 7.14 -0.62
CA TYR A 90 1.25 7.69 -0.05
C TYR A 90 2.49 6.99 -0.60
N GLN A 91 2.42 5.69 -0.84
CA GLN A 91 3.51 4.97 -1.51
C GLN A 91 3.77 5.52 -2.91
N ILE A 92 2.72 5.79 -3.68
CA ILE A 92 2.83 6.41 -5.01
C ILE A 92 3.44 7.81 -4.93
N LYS A 93 3.00 8.63 -3.98
CA LYS A 93 3.60 9.96 -3.76
C LYS A 93 5.09 9.85 -3.48
N ALA A 94 5.51 8.93 -2.61
CA ALA A 94 6.92 8.70 -2.29
C ALA A 94 7.73 8.25 -3.51
N ILE A 95 7.18 7.36 -4.33
CA ILE A 95 7.81 6.91 -5.58
C ILE A 95 7.97 8.07 -6.55
N LYS A 96 6.94 8.88 -6.74
CA LYS A 96 7.00 10.06 -7.62
C LYS A 96 8.05 11.07 -7.16
N MET A 97 8.17 11.31 -5.86
CA MET A 97 9.20 12.18 -5.29
C MET A 97 10.61 11.61 -5.52
N ALA A 98 10.80 10.31 -5.31
CA ALA A 98 12.09 9.65 -5.54
C ALA A 98 12.47 9.60 -7.02
N SER A 99 11.51 9.56 -7.92
CA SER A 99 11.72 9.47 -9.35
C SER A 99 12.12 10.78 -10.01
N GLU A 100 11.93 11.92 -9.34
CA GLU A 100 12.24 13.26 -9.86
C GLU A 100 11.65 13.53 -11.26
N GLY A 101 10.43 13.06 -11.47
CA GLY A 101 9.72 13.23 -12.75
C GLY A 101 10.12 12.26 -13.86
N LYS A 102 11.00 11.28 -13.58
CA LYS A 102 11.29 10.22 -14.55
C LYS A 102 10.08 9.31 -14.74
N VAL A 103 9.82 8.95 -15.97
CA VAL A 103 8.77 8.01 -16.33
C VAL A 103 9.34 6.59 -16.29
N PHE A 104 8.62 5.69 -15.62
CA PHE A 104 8.94 4.27 -15.58
C PHE A 104 7.88 3.48 -16.31
N GLN A 105 8.27 2.36 -16.90
CA GLN A 105 7.34 1.44 -17.56
C GLN A 105 6.94 0.27 -16.65
N HIS A 106 7.81 -0.07 -15.70
CA HIS A 106 7.63 -1.24 -14.84
C HIS A 106 7.85 -0.88 -13.37
N MET A 107 7.05 -1.47 -12.50
CA MET A 107 7.22 -1.45 -11.06
C MET A 107 7.23 -2.88 -10.53
N TYR A 108 8.30 -3.23 -9.84
CA TYR A 108 8.42 -4.53 -9.18
C TYR A 108 8.03 -4.40 -7.71
N ILE A 109 7.13 -5.28 -7.25
CA ILE A 109 6.69 -5.32 -5.86
C ILE A 109 7.08 -6.65 -5.26
N ASP A 110 7.82 -6.57 -4.16
CA ASP A 110 8.32 -7.72 -3.40
C ASP A 110 8.00 -7.55 -1.91
N GLY A 111 8.15 -8.62 -1.12
CA GLY A 111 7.93 -8.61 0.33
C GLY A 111 6.47 -8.77 0.73
N GLY A 112 6.15 -8.35 1.96
CA GLY A 112 4.85 -8.60 2.57
C GLY A 112 3.65 -8.05 1.80
N PHE A 113 3.79 -6.89 1.18
CA PHE A 113 2.72 -6.26 0.40
C PHE A 113 2.46 -6.93 -0.95
N SER A 114 3.39 -7.74 -1.47
CA SER A 114 3.18 -8.49 -2.72
C SER A 114 1.98 -9.45 -2.65
N LYS A 115 1.64 -9.90 -1.44
CA LYS A 115 0.52 -10.80 -1.15
C LYS A 115 -0.79 -10.08 -0.84
N ASN A 116 -0.75 -8.76 -0.61
CA ASN A 116 -1.94 -7.99 -0.32
C ASN A 116 -2.64 -7.56 -1.62
N LYS A 117 -3.67 -8.32 -2.00
CA LYS A 117 -4.41 -8.10 -3.25
C LYS A 117 -5.05 -6.71 -3.32
N ILE A 118 -5.54 -6.17 -2.21
CA ILE A 118 -6.13 -4.82 -2.16
C ILE A 118 -5.07 -3.77 -2.47
N PHE A 119 -3.89 -3.90 -1.86
CA PHE A 119 -2.77 -2.99 -2.11
C PHE A 119 -2.33 -3.01 -3.58
N ILE A 120 -2.14 -4.20 -4.15
CA ILE A 120 -1.74 -4.37 -5.56
C ILE A 120 -2.80 -3.77 -6.51
N GLN A 121 -4.07 -4.06 -6.29
CA GLN A 121 -5.14 -3.51 -7.13
C GLN A 121 -5.29 -1.99 -6.96
N SER A 122 -5.07 -1.47 -5.75
CA SER A 122 -5.04 -0.03 -5.49
C SER A 122 -3.93 0.67 -6.27
N LEU A 123 -2.73 0.08 -6.33
CA LEU A 123 -1.64 0.61 -7.12
C LEU A 123 -1.95 0.57 -8.63
N LYS A 124 -2.45 -0.56 -9.14
CA LYS A 124 -2.83 -0.70 -10.55
C LYS A 124 -3.87 0.32 -10.97
N LYS A 125 -4.84 0.59 -10.10
CA LYS A 125 -5.91 1.55 -10.36
C LYS A 125 -5.40 3.00 -10.39
N GLN A 126 -4.45 3.33 -9.54
CA GLN A 126 -3.86 4.67 -9.46
C GLN A 126 -2.74 4.92 -10.47
N LEU A 127 -2.16 3.86 -11.03
CA LEU A 127 -1.05 3.90 -11.99
C LEU A 127 -1.40 3.05 -13.23
N PRO A 128 -2.44 3.43 -14.02
CA PRO A 128 -2.94 2.60 -15.10
C PRO A 128 -1.93 2.39 -16.25
N ASP A 129 -1.01 3.34 -16.42
CA ASP A 129 0.00 3.30 -17.48
C ASP A 129 1.29 2.57 -17.08
N LEU A 130 1.35 2.05 -15.84
CA LEU A 130 2.52 1.38 -15.31
C LEU A 130 2.27 -0.12 -15.18
N GLU A 131 3.15 -0.93 -15.76
CA GLU A 131 3.12 -2.37 -15.57
C GLU A 131 3.60 -2.73 -14.15
N ILE A 132 2.71 -3.29 -13.34
CA ILE A 132 3.01 -3.72 -11.97
C ILE A 132 3.27 -5.22 -11.99
N ILE A 133 4.50 -5.59 -11.67
CA ILE A 133 5.00 -6.96 -11.64
C ILE A 133 5.19 -7.36 -10.19
N VAL A 134 4.48 -8.39 -9.76
CA VAL A 134 4.57 -8.93 -8.40
C VAL A 134 5.56 -10.09 -8.39
N SER A 135 6.55 -10.01 -7.50
CA SER A 135 7.53 -11.09 -7.33
C SER A 135 6.97 -12.15 -6.39
N ASP A 136 6.98 -13.40 -6.85
CA ASP A 136 6.61 -14.55 -6.02
C ASP A 136 7.76 -15.04 -5.11
N HIS A 137 8.95 -14.43 -5.25
CA HIS A 137 10.13 -14.81 -4.49
C HIS A 137 10.34 -13.93 -3.26
N SER A 138 10.40 -14.54 -2.10
CA SER A 138 10.75 -13.88 -0.83
C SER A 138 12.21 -13.39 -0.77
N SER A 139 12.95 -13.51 -1.85
CA SER A 139 14.40 -13.23 -1.96
C SER A 139 14.77 -12.25 -3.06
N GLY A 140 13.87 -11.34 -3.44
CA GLY A 140 14.12 -10.35 -4.50
C GLY A 140 15.40 -9.54 -4.29
N THR A 141 15.72 -9.19 -3.04
CA THR A 141 16.97 -8.48 -2.67
C THR A 141 18.20 -9.36 -2.95
N SER A 142 18.12 -10.65 -2.64
CA SER A 142 19.20 -11.60 -2.86
C SER A 142 19.43 -11.87 -4.36
N LEU A 143 18.35 -11.93 -5.13
CA LEU A 143 18.42 -12.09 -6.58
C LEU A 143 19.02 -10.85 -7.27
N GLY A 144 18.58 -9.65 -6.84
CA GLY A 144 19.14 -8.40 -7.34
C GLY A 144 20.63 -8.24 -7.05
N ALA A 145 21.08 -8.62 -5.85
CA ALA A 145 22.48 -8.63 -5.48
C ALA A 145 23.30 -9.65 -6.33
N ALA A 146 22.73 -10.84 -6.55
CA ALA A 146 23.38 -11.86 -7.38
C ALA A 146 23.50 -11.44 -8.85
N MET A 147 22.53 -10.71 -9.38
CA MET A 147 22.58 -10.15 -10.74
C MET A 147 23.66 -9.08 -10.87
N GLN A 148 23.83 -8.21 -9.86
CA GLN A 148 24.90 -7.20 -9.87
C GLN A 148 26.30 -7.81 -9.86
N VAL A 149 26.50 -8.91 -9.12
CA VAL A 149 27.78 -9.63 -9.06
C VAL A 149 28.11 -10.29 -10.40
N LYS A 150 27.11 -10.66 -11.19
CA LYS A 150 27.29 -11.27 -12.52
C LYS A 150 27.48 -10.26 -13.67
N GLY A 151 27.43 -8.95 -13.38
CA GLY A 151 27.73 -7.90 -14.37
C GLY A 151 26.67 -7.75 -15.49
N TYR A 152 25.42 -8.06 -15.20
CA TYR A 152 24.29 -7.79 -16.10
C TYR A 152 23.73 -6.38 -15.92
#